data_7f84590f99b30a54c38769b2a5079e1e
#
_entry.id   7f84590f99b30a54c38769b2a5079e1e
#
_cell.length_a   1.000
_cell.length_b   1.000
_cell.length_c   1.000
_cell.angle_alpha   90.00
_cell.angle_beta   90.00
_cell.angle_gamma   90.00
#
_symmetry.space_group_name_H-M   'P 1'
#
loop_
_entity.id
_entity.type
_entity.pdbx_description
1 polymer ?
#
loop_
_entity_poly.entity_id
_entity_poly.type
_entity_poly.pdbx_seq_one_letter_code
_entity_poly.pdbx_strand_id
1 'polypeptide(L)'
;MYYSFLSFIIALMLTRNSADARNCVQALIKYLQNLWLFLSAFNLTGTTTRLSFDETVTRIQHYYAFHEEASLKVHGIRGSTSQTQGPDWTLSATILNSVKMILEGLTRLRTKVMELNPNFIQHLDVESLLTLFVENFFSSMRGGI
;
A
#
# COMPACT_ATOMS: atom_id res chain seq x y z
N MET A 1 2.80 -12.76 -11.42
CA MET A 1 3.50 -11.58 -11.95
C MET A 1 4.49 -10.98 -10.97
N TYR A 2 4.10 -10.68 -9.74
CA TYR A 2 4.99 -10.14 -8.69
C TYR A 2 6.22 -11.02 -8.43
N TYR A 3 6.04 -12.32 -8.18
CA TYR A 3 7.16 -13.22 -7.91
C TYR A 3 8.09 -13.42 -9.12
N SER A 4 7.55 -13.45 -10.34
CA SER A 4 8.35 -13.53 -11.56
C SER A 4 9.21 -12.27 -11.75
N PHE A 5 8.66 -11.10 -11.44
CA PHE A 5 9.37 -9.83 -11.50
C PHE A 5 10.46 -9.74 -10.43
N LEU A 6 10.17 -10.16 -9.19
CA LEU A 6 11.18 -10.27 -8.13
C LEU A 6 12.32 -11.21 -8.51
N SER A 7 12.01 -12.39 -9.07
CA SER A 7 13.03 -13.34 -9.52
C SER A 7 13.93 -12.75 -10.60
N PHE A 8 13.38 -11.99 -11.54
CA PHE A 8 14.13 -11.28 -12.57
C PHE A 8 15.07 -10.22 -11.96
N ILE A 9 14.58 -9.44 -11.00
CA ILE A 9 15.38 -8.40 -10.31
C ILE A 9 16.51 -9.05 -9.51
N ILE A 10 16.25 -10.14 -8.80
CA ILE A 10 17.28 -10.90 -8.07
C ILE A 10 18.32 -11.43 -9.03
N ALA A 11 17.94 -11.98 -10.17
CA ALA A 11 18.88 -12.43 -11.20
C ALA A 11 19.77 -11.30 -11.72
N LEU A 12 19.20 -10.12 -11.99
CA LEU A 12 19.96 -8.93 -12.35
C LEU A 12 20.95 -8.50 -11.26
N MET A 13 20.54 -8.58 -9.99
CA MET A 13 21.38 -8.25 -8.86
C MET A 13 22.58 -9.19 -8.77
N LEU A 14 22.39 -10.48 -9.03
CA LEU A 14 23.46 -11.49 -9.00
C LEU A 14 24.43 -11.35 -10.17
N THR A 15 23.99 -10.86 -11.32
CA THR A 15 24.82 -10.70 -12.53
C THR A 15 25.60 -9.39 -12.56
N ARG A 16 25.20 -8.38 -11.79
CA ARG A 16 25.86 -7.09 -11.72
C ARG A 16 26.63 -6.92 -10.41
N ASN A 17 27.95 -6.85 -10.48
CA ASN A 17 28.82 -6.69 -9.31
C ASN A 17 29.03 -5.24 -8.85
N SER A 18 28.26 -4.28 -9.39
CA SER A 18 28.33 -2.88 -8.96
C SER A 18 27.57 -2.66 -7.66
N ALA A 19 28.19 -2.01 -6.67
CA ALA A 19 27.55 -1.66 -5.40
C ALA A 19 26.34 -0.75 -5.62
N ASP A 20 26.41 0.20 -6.55
CA ASP A 20 25.32 1.11 -6.88
C ASP A 20 24.14 0.37 -7.52
N ALA A 21 24.41 -0.58 -8.42
CA ALA A 21 23.36 -1.42 -9.00
C ALA A 21 22.65 -2.27 -7.94
N ARG A 22 23.39 -2.83 -6.97
CA ARG A 22 22.80 -3.58 -5.84
C ARG A 22 21.92 -2.71 -4.99
N ASN A 23 22.35 -1.49 -4.66
CA ASN A 23 21.57 -0.55 -3.86
C ASN A 23 20.27 -0.16 -4.57
N CYS A 24 20.32 0.12 -5.87
CA CYS A 24 19.14 0.42 -6.68
C CYS A 24 18.15 -0.76 -6.71
N VAL A 25 18.64 -1.98 -6.89
CA VAL A 25 17.81 -3.19 -6.91
C VAL A 25 17.19 -3.46 -5.54
N GLN A 26 17.95 -3.30 -4.47
CA GLN A 26 17.42 -3.44 -3.11
C GLN A 26 16.32 -2.42 -2.81
N ALA A 27 16.50 -1.17 -3.22
CA ALA A 27 15.49 -0.13 -3.07
C ALA A 27 14.20 -0.49 -3.84
N LEU A 28 14.33 -1.01 -5.06
CA LEU A 28 13.20 -1.44 -5.88
C LEU A 28 12.49 -2.65 -5.26
N ILE A 29 13.23 -3.61 -4.72
CA ILE A 29 12.65 -4.77 -4.01
C ILE A 29 11.82 -4.30 -2.81
N LYS A 30 12.35 -3.40 -1.99
CA LYS A 30 11.62 -2.83 -0.85
C LYS A 30 10.34 -2.11 -1.28
N TYR A 31 10.43 -1.33 -2.36
CA TYR A 31 9.27 -0.65 -2.93
C TYR A 31 8.17 -1.65 -3.34
N LEU A 32 8.54 -2.70 -4.07
CA LEU A 32 7.60 -3.71 -4.54
C LEU A 32 7.01 -4.55 -3.41
N GLN A 33 7.82 -4.91 -2.41
CA GLN A 33 7.33 -5.61 -1.22
C GLN A 33 6.29 -4.78 -0.47
N ASN A 34 6.55 -3.50 -0.32
CA ASN A 34 5.66 -2.57 0.36
C ASN A 34 4.34 -2.36 -0.42
N LEU A 35 4.44 -2.23 -1.74
CA LEU A 35 3.27 -2.17 -2.62
C LEU A 35 2.43 -3.45 -2.52
N TRP A 36 3.09 -4.61 -2.52
CA TRP A 36 2.41 -5.90 -2.34
C TRP A 36 1.65 -5.97 -1.02
N LEU A 37 2.27 -5.57 0.08
CA LEU A 37 1.63 -5.56 1.39
C LEU A 37 0.41 -4.63 1.41
N PHE A 38 0.50 -3.46 0.78
CA PHE A 38 -0.61 -2.53 0.66
C PHE A 38 -1.78 -3.12 -0.15
N LEU A 39 -1.49 -3.68 -1.33
CA LEU A 39 -2.53 -4.30 -2.17
C LEU A 39 -3.16 -5.51 -1.49
N SER A 40 -2.37 -6.32 -0.77
CA SER A 40 -2.88 -7.47 -0.03
C SER A 40 -3.79 -7.06 1.14
N ALA A 41 -3.57 -5.88 1.71
CA ALA A 41 -4.44 -5.35 2.76
C ALA A 41 -5.89 -5.16 2.29
N PHE A 42 -6.10 -4.91 1.01
CA PHE A 42 -7.41 -4.76 0.38
C PHE A 42 -7.86 -6.00 -0.41
N ASN A 43 -7.14 -7.12 -0.27
CA ASN A 43 -7.38 -8.35 -1.03
C ASN A 43 -7.34 -8.18 -2.57
N LEU A 44 -6.56 -7.21 -3.04
CA LEU A 44 -6.41 -6.93 -4.47
C LEU A 44 -5.39 -7.84 -5.17
N THR A 45 -4.71 -8.69 -4.41
CA THR A 45 -3.69 -9.62 -4.93
C THR A 45 -4.25 -10.98 -5.32
N GLY A 46 -5.54 -11.20 -5.11
CA GLY A 46 -6.20 -12.49 -5.37
C GLY A 46 -5.84 -13.59 -4.38
N THR A 47 -5.21 -13.26 -3.26
CA THR A 47 -4.97 -14.22 -2.18
C THR A 47 -6.27 -14.49 -1.42
N THR A 48 -6.48 -15.73 -1.03
CA THR A 48 -7.71 -16.16 -0.31
C THR A 48 -7.62 -15.95 1.20
N THR A 49 -6.45 -15.56 1.71
CA THR A 49 -6.24 -15.36 3.15
C THR A 49 -6.85 -14.06 3.61
N ARG A 50 -7.86 -14.17 4.45
CA ARG A 50 -8.52 -13.02 5.06
C ARG A 50 -7.65 -12.47 6.19
N LEU A 51 -7.35 -11.17 6.12
CA LEU A 51 -6.61 -10.47 7.16
C LEU A 51 -7.55 -9.95 8.24
N SER A 52 -7.05 -9.89 9.48
CA SER A 52 -7.75 -9.17 10.54
C SER A 52 -7.77 -7.67 10.25
N PHE A 53 -8.71 -6.96 10.86
CA PHE A 53 -8.80 -5.51 10.73
C PHE A 53 -7.50 -4.82 11.16
N ASP A 54 -6.97 -5.21 12.31
CA ASP A 54 -5.73 -4.61 12.85
C ASP A 54 -4.52 -4.91 11.96
N GLU A 55 -4.42 -6.09 11.40
CA GLU A 55 -3.36 -6.43 10.44
C GLU A 55 -3.45 -5.62 9.15
N THR A 56 -4.66 -5.42 8.65
CA THR A 56 -4.91 -4.57 7.49
C THR A 56 -4.47 -3.14 7.74
N VAL A 57 -4.87 -2.56 8.87
CA VAL A 57 -4.46 -1.20 9.27
C VAL A 57 -2.94 -1.11 9.39
N THR A 58 -2.30 -2.10 10.00
CA THR A 58 -0.83 -2.14 10.14
C THR A 58 -0.13 -2.13 8.78
N ARG A 59 -0.61 -2.89 7.81
CA ARG A 59 -0.03 -2.91 6.45
C ARG A 59 -0.18 -1.57 5.74
N ILE A 60 -1.32 -0.92 5.88
CA ILE A 60 -1.55 0.41 5.30
C ILE A 60 -0.65 1.46 5.98
N GLN A 61 -0.48 1.37 7.31
CA GLN A 61 0.43 2.25 8.04
C GLN A 61 1.88 2.10 7.58
N HIS A 62 2.35 0.88 7.38
CA HIS A 62 3.71 0.63 6.87
C HIS A 62 3.91 1.22 5.47
N TYR A 63 2.92 1.05 4.60
CA TYR A 63 2.95 1.64 3.26
C TYR A 63 3.02 3.18 3.31
N TYR A 64 2.17 3.78 4.12
CA TYR A 64 2.15 5.23 4.30
C TYR A 64 3.49 5.75 4.84
N ALA A 65 3.99 5.15 5.92
CA ALA A 65 5.25 5.56 6.55
C ALA A 65 6.43 5.45 5.58
N PHE A 66 6.50 4.38 4.80
CA PHE A 66 7.54 4.21 3.79
C PHE A 66 7.53 5.33 2.75
N HIS A 67 6.38 5.67 2.20
CA HIS A 67 6.26 6.69 1.17
C HIS A 67 6.38 8.11 1.74
N GLU A 68 5.93 8.34 2.97
CA GLU A 68 6.16 9.62 3.66
C GLU A 68 7.64 9.85 3.90
N GLU A 69 8.36 8.86 4.41
CA GLU A 69 9.81 8.94 4.60
C GLU A 69 10.56 9.17 3.29
N ALA A 70 10.18 8.44 2.23
CA ALA A 70 10.77 8.62 0.91
C ALA A 70 10.51 10.04 0.36
N SER A 71 9.31 10.55 0.52
CA SER A 71 8.95 11.92 0.11
C SER A 71 9.77 12.97 0.86
N LEU A 72 9.95 12.80 2.16
CA LEU A 72 10.78 13.71 2.97
C LEU A 72 12.25 13.67 2.56
N LYS A 73 12.79 12.50 2.21
CA LYS A 73 14.18 12.38 1.73
C LYS A 73 14.39 13.04 0.37
N VAL A 74 13.41 12.94 -0.53
CA VAL A 74 13.51 13.46 -1.89
C VAL A 74 13.21 14.96 -1.94
N HIS A 75 12.17 15.42 -1.28
CA HIS A 75 11.67 16.80 -1.36
C HIS A 75 12.09 17.67 -0.17
N GLY A 76 12.67 17.07 0.86
CA GLY A 76 13.00 17.77 2.09
C GLY A 76 11.77 18.16 2.90
N ILE A 77 11.97 19.05 3.89
CA ILE A 77 10.88 19.61 4.68
C ILE A 77 10.01 20.51 3.77
N ARG A 78 8.70 20.49 3.95
CA ARG A 78 7.72 21.28 3.22
C ARG A 78 8.22 22.71 2.95
N GLY A 79 8.39 23.07 1.67
CA GLY A 79 8.85 24.37 1.21
C GLY A 79 10.31 24.42 0.73
N SER A 80 11.07 23.35 0.86
CA SER A 80 12.40 23.25 0.25
C SER A 80 12.25 22.91 -1.23
N THR A 81 12.68 23.80 -2.10
CA THR A 81 12.81 23.58 -3.55
C THR A 81 14.10 22.81 -3.84
N SER A 82 14.31 21.67 -3.21
CA SER A 82 15.40 20.79 -3.58
C SER A 82 15.08 20.18 -4.95
N GLN A 83 15.78 20.69 -5.97
CA GLN A 83 15.75 20.06 -7.30
C GLN A 83 16.51 18.74 -7.19
N THR A 84 15.78 17.67 -7.00
CA THR A 84 16.37 16.33 -7.12
C THR A 84 16.66 16.06 -8.59
N GLN A 85 17.90 15.79 -8.89
CA GLN A 85 18.30 15.32 -10.21
C GLN A 85 17.82 13.88 -10.38
N GLY A 86 16.81 13.68 -11.19
CA GLY A 86 16.29 12.36 -11.53
C GLY A 86 14.76 12.27 -11.54
N PRO A 87 14.21 11.16 -12.04
CA PRO A 87 12.76 10.95 -12.04
C PRO A 87 12.25 10.82 -10.60
N ASP A 88 11.20 11.58 -10.29
CA ASP A 88 10.51 11.52 -9.02
C ASP A 88 9.62 10.26 -8.97
N TRP A 89 10.03 9.27 -8.16
CA TRP A 89 9.29 8.04 -7.93
C TRP A 89 8.41 8.09 -6.68
N THR A 90 8.42 9.21 -5.95
CA THR A 90 7.62 9.36 -4.75
C THR A 90 6.14 9.55 -5.11
N LEU A 91 5.27 9.12 -4.21
CA LEU A 91 3.84 9.37 -4.37
C LEU A 91 3.54 10.86 -4.28
N SER A 92 2.59 11.33 -5.07
CA SER A 92 2.11 12.70 -4.98
C SER A 92 1.52 12.99 -3.61
N ALA A 93 1.55 14.26 -3.19
CA ALA A 93 0.94 14.69 -1.93
C ALA A 93 -0.55 14.35 -1.87
N THR A 94 -1.25 14.39 -2.99
CA THR A 94 -2.67 14.03 -3.08
C THR A 94 -2.89 12.55 -2.73
N ILE A 95 -2.07 11.65 -3.28
CA ILE A 95 -2.16 10.21 -3.00
C ILE A 95 -1.80 9.93 -1.53
N LEU A 96 -0.72 10.52 -1.02
CA LEU A 96 -0.33 10.37 0.38
C LEU A 96 -1.42 10.85 1.34
N ASN A 97 -2.04 11.98 1.06
CA ASN A 97 -3.15 12.50 1.84
C ASN A 97 -4.37 11.56 1.79
N SER A 98 -4.65 10.95 0.64
CA SER A 98 -5.73 9.97 0.50
C SER A 98 -5.47 8.73 1.37
N VAL A 99 -4.27 8.19 1.37
CA VAL A 99 -3.88 7.06 2.24
C VAL A 99 -4.00 7.44 3.71
N LYS A 100 -3.55 8.64 4.07
CA LYS A 100 -3.69 9.16 5.43
C LYS A 100 -5.15 9.26 5.87
N MET A 101 -6.02 9.76 5.01
CA MET A 101 -7.47 9.83 5.28
C MET A 101 -8.08 8.46 5.48
N ILE A 102 -7.68 7.46 4.70
CA ILE A 102 -8.11 6.06 4.89
C ILE A 102 -7.68 5.57 6.28
N LEU A 103 -6.43 5.78 6.66
CA LEU A 103 -5.93 5.38 7.99
C LEU A 103 -6.69 6.04 9.14
N GLU A 104 -6.92 7.34 9.04
CA GLU A 104 -7.69 8.09 10.04
C GLU A 104 -9.13 7.59 10.13
N GLY A 105 -9.76 7.34 8.99
CA GLY A 105 -11.12 6.79 8.92
C GLY A 105 -11.21 5.40 9.55
N LEU A 106 -10.29 4.51 9.24
CA LEU A 106 -10.23 3.16 9.82
C LEU A 106 -9.97 3.20 11.33
N THR A 107 -9.09 4.08 11.79
CA THR A 107 -8.81 4.26 13.22
C THR A 107 -10.03 4.76 13.98
N ARG A 108 -10.75 5.73 13.44
CA ARG A 108 -12.01 6.24 14.02
C ARG A 108 -13.09 5.17 14.05
N LEU A 109 -13.22 4.40 12.97
CA LEU A 109 -14.16 3.29 12.90
C LEU A 109 -13.85 2.24 13.97
N ARG A 110 -12.58 1.87 14.10
CA ARG A 110 -12.13 0.93 15.15
C ARG A 110 -12.53 1.42 16.55
N THR A 111 -12.22 2.66 16.85
CA THR A 111 -12.57 3.26 18.14
C THR A 111 -14.08 3.18 18.38
N LYS A 112 -14.89 3.51 17.38
CA LYS A 112 -16.33 3.49 17.49
C LYS A 112 -16.91 2.09 17.67
N VAL A 113 -16.36 1.12 16.95
CA VAL A 113 -16.76 -0.29 17.11
C VAL A 113 -16.39 -0.81 18.50
N MET A 114 -15.21 -0.45 19.01
CA MET A 114 -14.77 -0.85 20.36
C MET A 114 -15.66 -0.25 21.45
N GLU A 115 -16.17 0.97 21.25
CA GLU A 115 -17.10 1.61 22.18
C GLU A 115 -18.47 0.93 22.19
N LEU A 116 -18.99 0.56 21.01
CA LEU A 116 -20.34 0.03 20.85
C LEU A 116 -20.43 -1.48 21.10
N ASN A 117 -19.51 -2.24 20.54
CA ASN A 117 -19.47 -3.69 20.64
C ASN A 117 -18.05 -4.21 20.38
N PRO A 118 -17.20 -4.34 21.43
CA PRO A 118 -15.82 -4.79 21.26
C PRO A 118 -15.66 -6.13 20.55
N ASN A 119 -16.61 -7.04 20.71
CA ASN A 119 -16.57 -8.37 20.08
C ASN A 119 -16.75 -8.32 18.57
N PHE A 120 -17.33 -7.24 18.04
CA PHE A 120 -17.58 -7.10 16.61
C PHE A 120 -16.29 -6.84 15.81
N ILE A 121 -15.23 -6.35 16.45
CA ILE A 121 -13.97 -6.03 15.76
C ILE A 121 -13.37 -7.23 15.02
N GLN A 122 -13.51 -8.44 15.55
CA GLN A 122 -13.04 -9.66 14.92
C GLN A 122 -13.83 -10.05 13.66
N HIS A 123 -15.03 -9.50 13.50
CA HIS A 123 -15.88 -9.73 12.32
C HIS A 123 -15.80 -8.58 11.32
N LEU A 124 -15.16 -7.48 11.71
CA LEU A 124 -14.99 -6.32 10.86
C LEU A 124 -13.89 -6.59 9.82
N ASP A 125 -14.26 -6.39 8.57
CA ASP A 125 -13.44 -6.70 7.41
C ASP A 125 -13.33 -5.45 6.53
N VAL A 126 -12.12 -5.01 6.25
CA VAL A 126 -11.88 -3.83 5.40
C VAL A 126 -12.38 -4.06 3.98
N GLU A 127 -12.29 -5.28 3.47
CA GLU A 127 -12.81 -5.63 2.14
C GLU A 127 -14.31 -5.32 2.02
N SER A 128 -15.07 -5.59 3.06
CA SER A 128 -16.51 -5.29 3.11
C SER A 128 -16.81 -3.79 3.12
N LEU A 129 -15.84 -2.96 3.47
CA LEU A 129 -15.98 -1.51 3.50
C LEU A 129 -15.62 -0.86 2.16
N LEU A 130 -15.04 -1.62 1.23
CA LEU A 130 -14.67 -1.11 -0.09
C LEU A 130 -15.90 -1.01 -0.99
N THR A 131 -15.92 0.04 -1.80
CA THR A 131 -16.98 0.23 -2.81
C THR A 131 -16.85 -0.72 -4.00
N LEU A 132 -15.73 -1.44 -4.12
CA LEU A 132 -15.45 -2.36 -5.22
C LEU A 132 -16.52 -3.45 -5.36
N PHE A 133 -17.03 -3.98 -4.25
CA PHE A 133 -18.12 -4.97 -4.26
C PHE A 133 -19.38 -4.40 -4.93
N VAL A 134 -19.76 -3.18 -4.57
CA VAL A 134 -20.92 -2.50 -5.14
C VAL A 134 -20.71 -2.19 -6.61
N GLU A 135 -19.53 -1.72 -6.97
CA GLU A 135 -19.15 -1.46 -8.37
C GLU A 135 -19.18 -2.72 -9.22
N ASN A 136 -18.66 -3.84 -8.71
CA ASN A 136 -18.70 -5.13 -9.39
C ASN A 136 -20.13 -5.64 -9.55
N PHE A 137 -20.97 -5.47 -8.54
CA PHE A 137 -22.39 -5.80 -8.60
C PHE A 137 -23.10 -5.04 -9.73
N PHE A 138 -22.93 -3.73 -9.79
CA PHE A 138 -23.51 -2.92 -10.87
C PHE A 138 -22.95 -3.24 -12.25
N SER A 139 -21.66 -3.55 -12.34
CA SER A 139 -21.04 -3.99 -13.59
C SER A 139 -21.64 -5.31 -14.09
N SER A 140 -21.86 -6.27 -13.17
CA SER A 140 -22.49 -7.54 -13.49
C SER A 140 -23.94 -7.35 -13.98
N MET A 141 -24.67 -6.45 -13.36
CA MET A 141 -26.06 -6.13 -13.78
C MET A 141 -26.10 -5.51 -15.18
N ARG A 142 -25.13 -4.68 -15.54
CA ARG A 142 -25.04 -4.06 -16.87
C ARG A 142 -24.61 -5.05 -17.96
N GLY A 143 -23.72 -5.99 -17.62
CA GLY A 143 -23.19 -6.98 -18.55
C GLY A 143 -24.00 -8.27 -18.64
N GLY A 144 -24.93 -8.49 -17.74
CA GLY A 144 -25.73 -9.73 -17.63
C GLY A 144 -27.04 -9.75 -18.40
N ILE A 145 -27.22 -8.82 -19.32
CA ILE A 145 -28.42 -8.73 -20.15
C ILE A 145 -28.15 -9.41 -21.48
#